data_3854bc53bad474e7a56228837efe475c
#
_entry.id   3854bc53bad474e7a56228837efe475c
#
_cell.length_a   1.000
_cell.length_b   1.000
_cell.length_c   1.000
_cell.angle_alpha   90.00
_cell.angle_beta   90.00
_cell.angle_gamma   90.00
#
_symmetry.space_group_name_H-M   'P 1'
#
loop_
_entity.id
_entity.type
_entity.pdbx_description
1 polymer ?
#
loop_
_entity_poly.entity_id
_entity_poly.type
_entity_poly.pdbx_seq_one_letter_code
_entity_poly.pdbx_strand_id
1 'polypeptide(L)'
;MTTNTNQTTYTDTGLATRTVLVTGATGKTGRRVAERLEALGATVRAGSRSGATPFDWESSATWAPALRGADSAYVNYYPDLAAPGAVEAMRTFGELAAANGVRRLTLLSGRGEPDAVRAEEALRAGLGTSGAELTVVRASFFAQNFTEGALAEGVAAGTLAFPAGGTAEPFIHADDLADVIVATLTEDGHAGVVHEVTGPRLLTFEEVAAELSAASGVKVSYVPLSEGEYASLLQAFGLPEAEAQWLSALFSMLLDGHNAAVTDGVKRVLGREPRDFTEFAAEACAPEAGA
;
A
#
# COMPACT_ATOMS: atom_id res chain seq x y z
N MET A 1 -13.32 4.41 -31.76
CA MET A 1 -12.72 3.53 -30.74
C MET A 1 -11.30 4.04 -30.51
N THR A 2 -11.11 4.90 -29.55
CA THR A 2 -9.81 5.46 -29.17
C THR A 2 -9.58 5.04 -27.73
N THR A 3 -8.75 4.00 -27.56
CA THR A 3 -8.23 3.58 -26.26
C THR A 3 -7.30 4.68 -25.77
N ASN A 4 -7.76 5.48 -24.83
CA ASN A 4 -6.95 6.49 -24.17
C ASN A 4 -6.15 5.81 -23.06
N THR A 5 -5.03 5.21 -23.42
CA THR A 5 -4.04 4.71 -22.47
C THR A 5 -3.30 5.94 -21.94
N ASN A 6 -3.66 6.42 -20.76
CA ASN A 6 -2.91 7.42 -20.01
C ASN A 6 -1.61 6.76 -19.52
N GLN A 7 -0.62 6.61 -20.43
CA GLN A 7 0.73 6.21 -20.06
C GLN A 7 1.43 7.43 -19.45
N THR A 8 1.72 7.36 -18.17
CA THR A 8 2.67 8.27 -17.52
C THR A 8 4.01 8.12 -18.26
N THR A 9 4.47 9.15 -18.96
CA THR A 9 5.78 9.14 -19.66
C THR A 9 6.87 9.38 -18.63
N TYR A 10 7.51 8.31 -18.17
CA TYR A 10 8.73 8.41 -17.37
C TYR A 10 9.91 8.81 -18.24
N THR A 11 10.69 9.78 -17.79
CA THR A 11 11.96 10.17 -18.44
C THR A 11 13.01 9.07 -18.26
N ASP A 12 13.83 8.82 -19.26
CA ASP A 12 14.98 7.89 -19.19
C ASP A 12 15.98 8.34 -18.11
N THR A 13 15.89 7.72 -16.93
CA THR A 13 16.66 8.10 -15.74
C THR A 13 17.87 7.19 -15.49
N GLY A 14 18.31 6.42 -16.49
CA GLY A 14 19.38 5.42 -16.32
C GLY A 14 18.97 4.24 -15.44
N LEU A 15 17.68 3.92 -15.40
CA LEU A 15 17.09 2.83 -14.61
C LEU A 15 17.55 1.44 -15.07
N ALA A 16 17.90 1.28 -16.34
CA ALA A 16 18.34 0.01 -16.92
C ALA A 16 19.56 -0.62 -16.22
N THR A 17 20.31 0.16 -15.44
CA THR A 17 21.45 -0.32 -14.64
C THR A 17 21.17 -0.43 -13.16
N ARG A 18 19.95 -0.10 -12.70
CA ARG A 18 19.60 -0.09 -11.27
C ARG A 18 18.89 -1.36 -10.85
N THR A 19 19.31 -1.90 -9.72
CA THR A 19 18.63 -3.00 -9.04
C THR A 19 17.75 -2.44 -7.93
N VAL A 20 16.45 -2.72 -8.00
CA VAL A 20 15.47 -2.26 -7.01
C VAL A 20 14.93 -3.47 -6.25
N LEU A 21 15.13 -3.49 -4.92
CA LEU A 21 14.46 -4.44 -4.05
C LEU A 21 13.00 -4.00 -3.86
N VAL A 22 12.06 -4.89 -4.12
CA VAL A 22 10.64 -4.70 -3.82
C VAL A 22 10.25 -5.71 -2.74
N THR A 23 10.05 -5.26 -1.49
CA THR A 23 9.55 -6.14 -0.42
C THR A 23 8.04 -6.35 -0.61
N GLY A 24 7.55 -7.55 -0.25
CA GLY A 24 6.14 -7.87 -0.48
C GLY A 24 5.73 -7.85 -1.96
N ALA A 25 6.64 -8.24 -2.86
CA ALA A 25 6.48 -8.14 -4.32
C ALA A 25 5.27 -8.91 -4.89
N THR A 26 4.74 -9.88 -4.16
CA THR A 26 3.53 -10.64 -4.55
C THR A 26 2.24 -10.03 -4.01
N GLY A 27 2.35 -9.03 -3.15
CA GLY A 27 1.22 -8.36 -2.53
C GLY A 27 0.57 -7.30 -3.44
N LYS A 28 -0.50 -6.71 -2.94
CA LYS A 28 -1.37 -5.74 -3.64
C LYS A 28 -0.59 -4.56 -4.25
N THR A 29 0.27 -3.93 -3.47
CA THR A 29 1.08 -2.78 -3.92
C THR A 29 2.39 -3.23 -4.54
N GLY A 30 3.07 -4.22 -3.95
CA GLY A 30 4.38 -4.66 -4.39
C GLY A 30 4.42 -5.19 -5.82
N ARG A 31 3.41 -5.99 -6.24
CA ARG A 31 3.36 -6.48 -7.64
C ARG A 31 3.19 -5.33 -8.65
N ARG A 32 2.34 -4.35 -8.32
CA ARG A 32 2.12 -3.18 -9.18
C ARG A 32 3.36 -2.30 -9.32
N VAL A 33 4.11 -2.15 -8.23
CA VAL A 33 5.39 -1.44 -8.23
C VAL A 33 6.44 -2.21 -9.05
N ALA A 34 6.55 -3.53 -8.84
CA ALA A 34 7.47 -4.39 -9.56
C ALA A 34 7.25 -4.35 -11.08
N GLU A 35 6.01 -4.55 -11.52
CA GLU A 35 5.62 -4.50 -12.94
C GLU A 35 5.98 -3.16 -13.60
N ARG A 36 5.77 -2.04 -12.91
CA ARG A 36 6.11 -0.71 -13.43
C ARG A 36 7.60 -0.47 -13.52
N LEU A 37 8.34 -0.89 -12.51
CA LEU A 37 9.80 -0.78 -12.51
C LEU A 37 10.44 -1.63 -13.63
N GLU A 38 9.94 -2.86 -13.85
CA GLU A 38 10.36 -3.72 -14.94
C GLU A 38 10.03 -3.11 -16.31
N ALA A 39 8.85 -2.52 -16.46
CA ALA A 39 8.45 -1.82 -17.68
C ALA A 39 9.35 -0.60 -17.98
N LEU A 40 9.95 0.02 -16.95
CA LEU A 40 10.94 1.08 -17.06
C LEU A 40 12.38 0.57 -17.29
N GLY A 41 12.57 -0.74 -17.36
CA GLY A 41 13.86 -1.38 -17.61
C GLY A 41 14.73 -1.60 -16.35
N ALA A 42 14.22 -1.33 -15.14
CA ALA A 42 14.95 -1.62 -13.92
C ALA A 42 15.08 -3.15 -13.69
N THR A 43 16.17 -3.56 -13.05
CA THR A 43 16.28 -4.93 -12.55
C THR A 43 15.52 -5.03 -11.23
N VAL A 44 14.34 -5.66 -11.24
CA VAL A 44 13.55 -5.86 -10.03
C VAL A 44 14.01 -7.11 -9.29
N ARG A 45 14.30 -6.92 -8.01
CA ARG A 45 14.50 -8.01 -7.06
C ARG A 45 13.23 -8.19 -6.25
N ALA A 46 12.38 -9.13 -6.69
CA ALA A 46 11.09 -9.42 -6.09
C ALA A 46 11.25 -10.18 -4.77
N GLY A 47 11.25 -9.47 -3.65
CA GLY A 47 11.35 -10.02 -2.29
C GLY A 47 10.01 -10.61 -1.84
N SER A 48 9.97 -11.91 -1.62
CA SER A 48 8.79 -12.61 -1.10
C SER A 48 9.18 -13.88 -0.36
N ARG A 49 8.29 -14.45 0.45
CA ARG A 49 8.54 -15.67 1.23
C ARG A 49 8.84 -16.91 0.36
N SER A 50 8.28 -16.98 -0.84
CA SER A 50 8.37 -18.13 -1.76
C SER A 50 9.02 -17.82 -3.11
N GLY A 51 9.52 -16.58 -3.31
CA GLY A 51 10.11 -16.16 -4.57
C GLY A 51 11.61 -16.48 -4.70
N ALA A 52 12.19 -16.12 -5.85
CA ALA A 52 13.61 -16.27 -6.13
C ALA A 52 14.52 -15.45 -5.19
N THR A 53 14.01 -14.36 -4.63
CA THR A 53 14.65 -13.60 -3.57
C THR A 53 13.85 -13.84 -2.27
N PRO A 54 14.28 -14.79 -1.43
CA PRO A 54 13.62 -15.02 -0.15
C PRO A 54 13.67 -13.76 0.70
N PHE A 55 12.49 -13.28 1.12
CA PHE A 55 12.33 -12.15 2.02
C PHE A 55 11.13 -12.37 2.92
N ASP A 56 11.36 -12.34 4.22
CA ASP A 56 10.34 -12.53 5.24
C ASP A 56 10.59 -11.56 6.40
N TRP A 57 9.59 -10.79 6.78
CA TRP A 57 9.68 -9.87 7.92
C TRP A 57 9.86 -10.58 9.25
N GLU A 58 9.43 -11.84 9.38
CA GLU A 58 9.63 -12.68 10.57
C GLU A 58 11.02 -13.31 10.63
N SER A 59 11.81 -13.24 9.54
CA SER A 59 13.13 -13.85 9.45
C SER A 59 14.19 -12.84 8.99
N SER A 60 14.77 -12.11 9.94
CA SER A 60 15.77 -11.06 9.66
C SER A 60 17.02 -11.58 8.92
N ALA A 61 17.30 -12.89 8.98
CA ALA A 61 18.37 -13.53 8.22
C ALA A 61 18.19 -13.40 6.70
N THR A 62 16.95 -13.16 6.22
CA THR A 62 16.65 -12.99 4.79
C THR A 62 16.89 -11.56 4.28
N TRP A 63 17.00 -10.57 5.16
CA TRP A 63 17.00 -9.15 4.76
C TRP A 63 18.30 -8.71 4.12
N ALA A 64 19.44 -8.98 4.77
CA ALA A 64 20.75 -8.60 4.25
C ALA A 64 21.08 -9.26 2.88
N PRO A 65 20.79 -10.55 2.65
CA PRO A 65 20.94 -11.15 1.33
C PRO A 65 20.07 -10.46 0.25
N ALA A 66 18.84 -10.07 0.58
CA ALA A 66 17.95 -9.37 -0.33
C ALA A 66 18.42 -7.95 -0.67
N LEU A 67 19.03 -7.24 0.30
CA LEU A 67 19.57 -5.89 0.12
C LEU A 67 20.90 -5.84 -0.63
N ARG A 68 21.68 -6.93 -0.63
CA ARG A 68 23.05 -6.94 -1.21
C ARG A 68 23.05 -6.54 -2.68
N GLY A 69 23.67 -5.41 -3.00
CA GLY A 69 23.77 -4.88 -4.35
C GLY A 69 22.47 -4.29 -4.92
N ALA A 70 21.48 -4.03 -4.07
CA ALA A 70 20.34 -3.21 -4.43
C ALA A 70 20.73 -1.72 -4.39
N ASP A 71 20.38 -0.96 -5.42
CA ASP A 71 20.59 0.49 -5.48
C ASP A 71 19.50 1.24 -4.71
N SER A 72 18.28 0.73 -4.76
CA SER A 72 17.11 1.29 -4.06
C SER A 72 16.17 0.19 -3.57
N ALA A 73 15.26 0.54 -2.67
CA ALA A 73 14.28 -0.38 -2.12
C ALA A 73 12.90 0.25 -1.95
N TYR A 74 11.88 -0.46 -2.40
CA TYR A 74 10.50 -0.25 -1.94
C TYR A 74 10.28 -1.11 -0.70
N VAL A 75 9.87 -0.46 0.38
CA VAL A 75 9.66 -1.08 1.69
C VAL A 75 8.17 -1.10 2.01
N ASN A 76 7.61 -2.29 2.06
CA ASN A 76 6.23 -2.57 2.47
C ASN A 76 6.27 -3.60 3.59
N TYR A 77 5.89 -3.20 4.80
CA TYR A 77 5.89 -4.07 5.98
C TYR A 77 4.59 -4.87 6.08
N TYR A 78 4.67 -6.09 6.57
CA TYR A 78 3.51 -6.96 6.78
C TYR A 78 3.46 -7.42 8.26
N PRO A 79 2.28 -7.48 8.89
CA PRO A 79 0.96 -7.24 8.31
C PRO A 79 0.62 -5.75 8.09
N ASP A 80 1.17 -4.87 8.91
CA ASP A 80 0.97 -3.43 8.89
C ASP A 80 2.11 -2.72 9.63
N LEU A 81 2.47 -1.50 9.20
CA LEU A 81 3.58 -0.74 9.81
C LEU A 81 3.29 -0.29 11.25
N ALA A 82 2.00 -0.23 11.65
CA ALA A 82 1.60 0.01 13.04
C ALA A 82 1.63 -1.26 13.92
N ALA A 83 1.92 -2.43 13.35
CA ALA A 83 1.91 -3.69 14.08
C ALA A 83 3.02 -3.77 15.15
N PRO A 84 2.80 -4.52 16.23
CA PRO A 84 3.84 -4.82 17.21
C PRO A 84 5.10 -5.40 16.54
N GLY A 85 6.28 -4.87 16.89
CA GLY A 85 7.57 -5.28 16.31
C GLY A 85 8.00 -4.50 15.06
N ALA A 86 7.11 -3.75 14.41
CA ALA A 86 7.45 -2.97 13.21
C ALA A 86 8.56 -1.94 13.46
N VAL A 87 8.54 -1.26 14.60
CA VAL A 87 9.56 -0.26 15.00
C VAL A 87 10.96 -0.86 15.02
N GLU A 88 11.13 -2.03 15.65
CA GLU A 88 12.43 -2.71 15.74
C GLU A 88 12.85 -3.26 14.36
N ALA A 89 11.91 -3.85 13.63
CA ALA A 89 12.15 -4.34 12.28
C ALA A 89 12.62 -3.21 11.34
N MET A 90 11.96 -2.05 11.39
CA MET A 90 12.33 -0.90 10.56
C MET A 90 13.69 -0.32 10.91
N ARG A 91 14.04 -0.24 12.20
CA ARG A 91 15.38 0.18 12.63
C ARG A 91 16.45 -0.76 12.07
N THR A 92 16.30 -2.06 12.32
CA THR A 92 17.26 -3.08 11.87
C THR A 92 17.35 -3.11 10.33
N PHE A 93 16.23 -3.02 9.63
CA PHE A 93 16.22 -2.97 8.17
C PHE A 93 16.96 -1.73 7.64
N GLY A 94 16.79 -0.57 8.28
CA GLY A 94 17.51 0.66 7.95
C GLY A 94 19.03 0.51 8.11
N GLU A 95 19.48 -0.07 9.23
CA GLU A 95 20.90 -0.36 9.48
C GLU A 95 21.50 -1.29 8.40
N LEU A 96 20.75 -2.33 8.04
CA LEU A 96 21.17 -3.26 6.99
C LEU A 96 21.15 -2.60 5.60
N ALA A 97 20.19 -1.76 5.29
CA ALA A 97 20.14 -1.02 4.02
C ALA A 97 21.33 -0.07 3.91
N ALA A 98 21.66 0.66 4.97
CA ALA A 98 22.85 1.52 5.04
C ALA A 98 24.14 0.73 4.86
N ALA A 99 24.29 -0.40 5.57
CA ALA A 99 25.47 -1.26 5.50
C ALA A 99 25.66 -1.91 4.11
N ASN A 100 24.58 -2.13 3.35
CA ASN A 100 24.62 -2.67 2.01
C ASN A 100 24.68 -1.60 0.90
N GLY A 101 24.76 -0.31 1.26
CA GLY A 101 24.94 0.79 0.33
C GLY A 101 23.67 1.14 -0.48
N VAL A 102 22.48 0.81 0.01
CA VAL A 102 21.23 1.24 -0.61
C VAL A 102 21.13 2.76 -0.52
N ARG A 103 20.90 3.40 -1.65
CA ARG A 103 20.94 4.87 -1.76
C ARG A 103 19.58 5.54 -1.65
N ARG A 104 18.50 4.85 -2.01
CA ARG A 104 17.14 5.41 -2.01
C ARG A 104 16.13 4.39 -1.50
N LEU A 105 15.31 4.79 -0.55
CA LEU A 105 14.24 3.97 -0.02
C LEU A 105 12.92 4.73 -0.13
N THR A 106 11.87 4.03 -0.52
CA THR A 106 10.49 4.50 -0.39
C THR A 106 9.73 3.56 0.53
N LEU A 107 9.26 4.09 1.65
CA LEU A 107 8.47 3.37 2.64
C LEU A 107 6.99 3.61 2.42
N LEU A 108 6.20 2.56 2.28
CA LEU A 108 4.75 2.63 2.39
C LEU A 108 4.35 2.67 3.85
N SER A 109 3.53 3.64 4.21
CA SER A 109 3.01 3.86 5.56
C SER A 109 1.50 4.13 5.53
N GLY A 110 0.85 3.96 6.68
CA GLY A 110 -0.56 4.28 6.85
C GLY A 110 -0.75 5.75 7.25
N ARG A 111 -1.77 6.37 6.68
CA ARG A 111 -2.16 7.72 7.04
C ARG A 111 -2.94 7.71 8.35
N GLY A 112 -2.58 8.61 9.28
CA GLY A 112 -3.26 8.72 10.58
C GLY A 112 -2.87 7.65 11.61
N GLU A 113 -1.78 6.91 11.39
CA GLU A 113 -1.32 5.84 12.27
C GLU A 113 -0.13 6.29 13.13
N PRO A 114 -0.31 6.63 14.41
CA PRO A 114 0.79 7.08 15.25
C PRO A 114 1.91 6.06 15.43
N ASP A 115 1.58 4.77 15.46
CA ASP A 115 2.58 3.70 15.59
C ASP A 115 3.35 3.49 14.29
N ALA A 116 2.72 3.66 13.12
CA ALA A 116 3.42 3.68 11.84
C ALA A 116 4.43 4.85 11.77
N VAL A 117 4.09 6.03 12.29
CA VAL A 117 5.04 7.17 12.37
C VAL A 117 6.28 6.81 13.19
N ARG A 118 6.12 6.06 14.30
CA ARG A 118 7.27 5.57 15.08
C ARG A 118 8.17 4.62 14.28
N ALA A 119 7.57 3.79 13.45
CA ALA A 119 8.31 2.87 12.58
C ALA A 119 9.03 3.62 11.44
N GLU A 120 8.42 4.68 10.87
CA GLU A 120 9.07 5.60 9.92
C GLU A 120 10.32 6.25 10.52
N GLU A 121 10.20 6.75 11.75
CA GLU A 121 11.31 7.36 12.49
C GLU A 121 12.41 6.34 12.80
N ALA A 122 12.04 5.11 13.13
CA ALA A 122 12.97 4.02 13.38
C ALA A 122 13.76 3.64 12.13
N LEU A 123 13.12 3.55 10.95
CA LEU A 123 13.80 3.33 9.67
C LEU A 123 14.80 4.47 9.39
N ARG A 124 14.38 5.72 9.57
CA ARG A 124 15.25 6.89 9.39
C ARG A 124 16.45 6.85 10.33
N ALA A 125 16.23 6.50 11.60
CA ALA A 125 17.29 6.36 12.57
C ALA A 125 18.27 5.21 12.22
N GLY A 126 17.76 4.08 11.71
CA GLY A 126 18.57 2.97 11.24
C GLY A 126 19.46 3.33 10.04
N LEU A 127 18.98 4.16 9.13
CA LEU A 127 19.78 4.69 8.01
C LEU A 127 20.93 5.59 8.49
N GLY A 128 20.77 6.26 9.63
CA GLY A 128 21.80 7.06 10.28
C GLY A 128 22.40 8.12 9.36
N THR A 129 23.74 8.14 9.25
CA THR A 129 24.50 9.11 8.42
C THR A 129 24.97 8.49 7.09
N SER A 130 24.34 7.43 6.62
CA SER A 130 24.74 6.74 5.36
C SER A 130 24.60 7.61 4.10
N GLY A 131 23.81 8.69 4.17
CA GLY A 131 23.42 9.50 3.02
C GLY A 131 22.31 8.89 2.17
N ALA A 132 21.71 7.78 2.60
CA ALA A 132 20.55 7.19 1.92
C ALA A 132 19.33 8.13 2.02
N GLU A 133 18.66 8.31 0.90
CA GLU A 133 17.44 9.09 0.77
C GLU A 133 16.23 8.26 1.20
N LEU A 134 15.45 8.73 2.17
CA LEU A 134 14.20 8.11 2.58
C LEU A 134 13.02 8.99 2.18
N THR A 135 12.10 8.42 1.42
CA THR A 135 10.78 8.99 1.15
C THR A 135 9.72 8.13 1.85
N VAL A 136 8.73 8.77 2.46
CA VAL A 136 7.58 8.08 3.06
C VAL A 136 6.34 8.41 2.25
N VAL A 137 5.57 7.39 1.89
CA VAL A 137 4.27 7.54 1.25
C VAL A 137 3.21 7.02 2.22
N ARG A 138 2.47 7.95 2.84
CA ARG A 138 1.34 7.66 3.73
C ARG A 138 0.08 7.59 2.90
N ALA A 139 -0.49 6.41 2.77
CA ALA A 139 -1.69 6.17 1.96
C ALA A 139 -2.95 6.12 2.81
N SER A 140 -4.06 6.61 2.27
CA SER A 140 -5.40 6.32 2.78
C SER A 140 -5.82 4.88 2.45
N PHE A 141 -7.00 4.47 2.89
CA PHE A 141 -7.53 3.13 2.66
C PHE A 141 -7.60 2.80 1.15
N PHE A 142 -7.13 1.61 0.75
CA PHE A 142 -7.03 1.23 -0.67
C PHE A 142 -8.38 0.79 -1.22
N ALA A 143 -8.79 1.32 -2.37
CA ALA A 143 -9.97 0.86 -3.08
C ALA A 143 -9.92 -0.66 -3.37
N GLN A 144 -8.74 -1.19 -3.70
CA GLN A 144 -8.54 -2.62 -3.97
C GLN A 144 -8.73 -3.53 -2.75
N ASN A 145 -8.93 -3.00 -1.54
CA ASN A 145 -9.29 -3.83 -0.39
C ASN A 145 -10.66 -4.48 -0.54
N PHE A 146 -11.55 -3.90 -1.36
CA PHE A 146 -12.87 -4.44 -1.62
C PHE A 146 -12.91 -5.61 -2.62
N THR A 147 -11.83 -5.81 -3.38
CA THR A 147 -11.73 -6.88 -4.40
C THR A 147 -10.52 -7.78 -4.23
N GLU A 148 -9.56 -7.39 -3.39
CA GLU A 148 -8.31 -8.10 -3.15
C GLU A 148 -8.05 -8.22 -1.64
N GLY A 149 -8.22 -9.38 -1.06
CA GLY A 149 -7.97 -9.62 0.36
C GLY A 149 -9.24 -9.93 1.17
N ALA A 150 -9.23 -9.63 2.47
CA ALA A 150 -10.24 -10.12 3.41
C ALA A 150 -11.69 -9.64 3.14
N LEU A 151 -11.88 -8.48 2.49
CA LEU A 151 -13.22 -7.97 2.18
C LEU A 151 -13.78 -8.53 0.87
N ALA A 152 -12.94 -9.05 0.00
CA ALA A 152 -13.31 -9.44 -1.37
C ALA A 152 -14.41 -10.51 -1.42
N GLU A 153 -14.29 -11.55 -0.59
CA GLU A 153 -15.26 -12.65 -0.54
C GLU A 153 -16.64 -12.16 -0.09
N GLY A 154 -16.69 -11.33 0.96
CA GLY A 154 -17.94 -10.75 1.46
C GLY A 154 -18.59 -9.85 0.40
N VAL A 155 -17.82 -8.98 -0.24
CA VAL A 155 -18.29 -8.11 -1.32
C VAL A 155 -18.84 -8.92 -2.50
N ALA A 156 -18.13 -9.95 -2.92
CA ALA A 156 -18.58 -10.86 -4.00
C ALA A 156 -19.88 -11.60 -3.60
N ALA A 157 -20.06 -11.90 -2.32
CA ALA A 157 -21.30 -12.48 -1.78
C ALA A 157 -22.42 -11.45 -1.53
N GLY A 158 -22.20 -10.16 -1.87
CA GLY A 158 -23.17 -9.08 -1.70
C GLY A 158 -23.22 -8.44 -0.32
N THR A 159 -22.18 -8.63 0.49
CA THR A 159 -22.12 -8.06 1.85
C THR A 159 -20.77 -7.40 2.12
N LEU A 160 -20.78 -6.12 2.47
CA LEU A 160 -19.63 -5.38 2.96
C LEU A 160 -19.80 -5.19 4.47
N ALA A 161 -19.24 -6.09 5.28
CA ALA A 161 -19.28 -6.04 6.74
C ALA A 161 -17.97 -5.45 7.28
N PHE A 162 -18.03 -4.25 7.91
CA PHE A 162 -16.81 -3.55 8.35
C PHE A 162 -17.09 -2.56 9.50
N PRO A 163 -16.12 -2.29 10.41
CA PRO A 163 -16.33 -1.45 11.60
C PRO A 163 -16.10 0.05 11.30
N ALA A 164 -16.73 0.58 10.23
CA ALA A 164 -16.54 1.98 9.82
C ALA A 164 -17.70 2.91 10.22
N GLY A 165 -18.83 2.37 10.73
CA GLY A 165 -19.99 3.19 11.03
C GLY A 165 -20.43 4.03 9.83
N GLY A 166 -20.55 5.34 10.02
CA GLY A 166 -20.84 6.33 8.98
C GLY A 166 -19.63 7.16 8.56
N THR A 167 -18.42 6.74 8.92
CA THR A 167 -17.18 7.48 8.59
C THR A 167 -16.93 7.44 7.08
N ALA A 168 -16.50 8.59 6.55
CA ALA A 168 -16.12 8.73 5.16
C ALA A 168 -14.59 8.72 5.02
N GLU A 169 -14.09 8.01 4.01
CA GLU A 169 -12.66 7.86 3.70
C GLU A 169 -12.37 8.29 2.25
N PRO A 170 -11.19 8.89 1.99
CA PRO A 170 -10.77 9.22 0.63
C PRO A 170 -10.00 8.05 0.01
N PHE A 171 -10.70 6.98 -0.38
CA PHE A 171 -10.10 5.73 -0.88
C PHE A 171 -9.15 5.96 -2.05
N ILE A 172 -7.88 5.54 -1.88
CA ILE A 172 -6.88 5.65 -2.94
C ILE A 172 -6.89 4.43 -3.86
N HIS A 173 -6.73 4.66 -5.15
CA HIS A 173 -6.51 3.58 -6.11
C HIS A 173 -5.09 3.04 -5.99
N ALA A 174 -4.92 1.70 -5.90
CA ALA A 174 -3.60 1.07 -5.72
C ALA A 174 -2.65 1.34 -6.90
N ASP A 175 -3.17 1.61 -8.10
CA ASP A 175 -2.35 1.99 -9.25
C ASP A 175 -1.80 3.41 -9.13
N ASP A 176 -2.56 4.36 -8.57
CA ASP A 176 -2.05 5.70 -8.27
C ASP A 176 -0.98 5.64 -7.19
N LEU A 177 -1.20 4.82 -6.16
CA LEU A 177 -0.21 4.58 -5.12
C LEU A 177 1.07 3.98 -5.70
N ALA A 178 0.97 3.00 -6.59
CA ALA A 178 2.12 2.40 -7.25
C ALA A 178 2.86 3.40 -8.16
N ASP A 179 2.12 4.22 -8.92
CA ASP A 179 2.71 5.29 -9.75
C ASP A 179 3.48 6.29 -8.87
N VAL A 180 2.93 6.72 -7.72
CA VAL A 180 3.62 7.60 -6.76
C VAL A 180 4.88 6.94 -6.20
N ILE A 181 4.80 5.67 -5.78
CA ILE A 181 5.95 4.94 -5.24
C ILE A 181 7.06 4.82 -6.30
N VAL A 182 6.71 4.51 -7.54
CA VAL A 182 7.69 4.42 -8.63
C VAL A 182 8.33 5.78 -8.88
N ALA A 183 7.56 6.86 -8.97
CA ALA A 183 8.10 8.22 -9.12
C ALA A 183 9.10 8.55 -7.99
N THR A 184 8.76 8.26 -6.73
CA THR A 184 9.65 8.53 -5.59
C THR A 184 10.93 7.67 -5.58
N LEU A 185 10.92 6.51 -6.23
CA LEU A 185 12.10 5.65 -6.38
C LEU A 185 13.00 6.07 -7.56
N THR A 186 12.41 6.69 -8.58
CA THR A 186 13.09 6.92 -9.88
C THR A 186 13.42 8.37 -10.17
N GLU A 187 12.69 9.30 -9.58
CA GLU A 187 12.82 10.73 -9.81
C GLU A 187 13.52 11.41 -8.61
N ASP A 188 14.08 12.59 -8.84
CA ASP A 188 14.69 13.40 -7.79
C ASP A 188 13.67 14.34 -7.14
N GLY A 189 14.00 14.88 -5.96
CA GLY A 189 13.17 15.84 -5.26
C GLY A 189 12.27 15.25 -4.16
N HIS A 190 12.36 13.94 -3.91
CA HIS A 190 11.54 13.27 -2.91
C HIS A 190 12.27 12.94 -1.61
N ALA A 191 13.59 13.12 -1.56
CA ALA A 191 14.42 12.83 -0.40
C ALA A 191 13.96 13.56 0.85
N GLY A 192 13.68 12.83 1.93
CA GLY A 192 13.21 13.36 3.21
C GLY A 192 11.74 13.80 3.23
N VAL A 193 11.01 13.67 2.11
CA VAL A 193 9.61 14.10 2.00
C VAL A 193 8.67 13.00 2.50
N VAL A 194 7.58 13.42 3.14
CA VAL A 194 6.41 12.60 3.44
C VAL A 194 5.29 13.02 2.48
N HIS A 195 4.87 12.10 1.62
CA HIS A 195 3.72 12.30 0.74
C HIS A 195 2.49 11.64 1.34
N GLU A 196 1.47 12.43 1.69
CA GLU A 196 0.16 11.91 2.04
C GLU A 196 -0.69 11.79 0.76
N VAL A 197 -1.13 10.59 0.43
CA VAL A 197 -1.81 10.29 -0.83
C VAL A 197 -3.20 9.71 -0.57
N THR A 198 -4.19 10.27 -1.26
CA THR A 198 -5.60 9.91 -1.13
C THR A 198 -6.26 9.84 -2.49
N GLY A 199 -7.46 9.25 -2.55
CA GLY A 199 -8.38 9.45 -3.67
C GLY A 199 -8.93 10.87 -3.73
N PRO A 200 -9.73 11.19 -4.76
CA PRO A 200 -10.15 12.56 -5.06
C PRO A 200 -11.33 13.05 -4.19
N ARG A 201 -12.03 12.16 -3.52
CA ARG A 201 -13.23 12.50 -2.72
C ARG A 201 -13.42 11.56 -1.54
N LEU A 202 -14.23 12.00 -0.60
CA LEU A 202 -14.67 11.20 0.54
C LEU A 202 -15.87 10.34 0.15
N LEU A 203 -15.87 9.08 0.60
CA LEU A 203 -16.97 8.14 0.48
C LEU A 203 -17.17 7.40 1.79
N THR A 204 -18.42 7.27 2.22
CA THR A 204 -18.79 6.33 3.26
C THR A 204 -18.75 4.88 2.74
N PHE A 205 -18.66 3.90 3.62
CA PHE A 205 -18.72 2.49 3.21
C PHE A 205 -20.10 2.10 2.63
N GLU A 206 -21.15 2.83 2.99
CA GLU A 206 -22.48 2.68 2.36
C GLU A 206 -22.46 3.16 0.90
N GLU A 207 -21.83 4.32 0.61
CA GLU A 207 -21.66 4.83 -0.74
C GLU A 207 -20.74 3.91 -1.58
N VAL A 208 -19.69 3.36 -0.97
CA VAL A 208 -18.84 2.33 -1.60
C VAL A 208 -19.67 1.12 -2.01
N ALA A 209 -20.51 0.59 -1.12
CA ALA A 209 -21.39 -0.54 -1.42
C ALA A 209 -22.38 -0.22 -2.55
N ALA A 210 -22.89 1.03 -2.60
CA ALA A 210 -23.77 1.48 -3.68
C ALA A 210 -23.03 1.56 -5.02
N GLU A 211 -21.81 2.10 -5.06
CA GLU A 211 -21.00 2.17 -6.28
C GLU A 211 -20.58 0.79 -6.81
N LEU A 212 -20.17 -0.12 -5.93
CA LEU A 212 -19.89 -1.51 -6.29
C LEU A 212 -21.13 -2.22 -6.84
N SER A 213 -22.30 -1.97 -6.22
CA SER A 213 -23.58 -2.50 -6.72
C SER A 213 -23.91 -1.99 -8.12
N ALA A 214 -23.72 -0.69 -8.37
CA ALA A 214 -23.98 -0.08 -9.65
C ALA A 214 -23.06 -0.61 -10.76
N ALA A 215 -21.78 -0.84 -10.43
CA ALA A 215 -20.79 -1.33 -11.38
C ALA A 215 -20.97 -2.83 -11.70
N SER A 216 -21.26 -3.65 -10.69
CA SER A 216 -21.38 -5.10 -10.85
C SER A 216 -22.76 -5.58 -11.31
N GLY A 217 -23.80 -4.77 -11.11
CA GLY A 217 -25.20 -5.19 -11.27
C GLY A 217 -25.69 -6.15 -10.18
N VAL A 218 -24.84 -6.48 -9.20
CA VAL A 218 -25.17 -7.31 -8.03
C VAL A 218 -25.30 -6.42 -6.81
N LYS A 219 -26.39 -6.58 -6.05
CA LYS A 219 -26.58 -5.81 -4.82
C LYS A 219 -25.52 -6.12 -3.79
N VAL A 220 -24.74 -5.14 -3.39
CA VAL A 220 -23.84 -5.15 -2.23
C VAL A 220 -24.49 -4.28 -1.15
N SER A 221 -24.59 -4.81 0.08
CA SER A 221 -25.16 -4.08 1.22
C SER A 221 -24.08 -3.88 2.27
N TYR A 222 -23.92 -2.64 2.75
CA TYR A 222 -23.05 -2.35 3.89
C TYR A 222 -23.69 -2.79 5.20
N VAL A 223 -22.93 -3.47 6.03
CA VAL A 223 -23.29 -3.90 7.39
C VAL A 223 -22.28 -3.32 8.36
N PRO A 224 -22.62 -2.24 9.08
CA PRO A 224 -21.73 -1.68 10.09
C PRO A 224 -21.58 -2.66 11.24
N LEU A 225 -20.34 -2.97 11.60
CA LEU A 225 -20.00 -3.81 12.75
C LEU A 225 -19.41 -2.96 13.87
N SER A 226 -19.59 -3.40 15.10
CA SER A 226 -18.77 -2.95 16.23
C SER A 226 -17.37 -3.56 16.13
N GLU A 227 -16.41 -3.00 16.85
CA GLU A 227 -15.04 -3.52 16.96
C GLU A 227 -15.05 -5.00 17.38
N GLY A 228 -15.84 -5.38 18.41
CA GLY A 228 -15.92 -6.76 18.89
C GLY A 228 -16.54 -7.73 17.89
N GLU A 229 -17.57 -7.30 17.14
CA GLU A 229 -18.16 -8.12 16.08
C GLU A 229 -17.17 -8.34 14.93
N TYR A 230 -16.40 -7.32 14.57
CA TYR A 230 -15.39 -7.46 13.52
C TYR A 230 -14.22 -8.35 13.96
N ALA A 231 -13.74 -8.22 15.21
CA ALA A 231 -12.75 -9.13 15.77
C ALA A 231 -13.24 -10.59 15.74
N SER A 232 -14.52 -10.83 16.10
CA SER A 232 -15.12 -12.16 16.03
C SER A 232 -15.22 -12.70 14.61
N LEU A 233 -15.52 -11.84 13.64
CA LEU A 233 -15.54 -12.19 12.21
C LEU A 233 -14.16 -12.59 11.72
N LEU A 234 -13.12 -11.83 12.06
CA LEU A 234 -11.73 -12.14 11.70
C LEU A 234 -11.27 -13.48 12.28
N GLN A 235 -11.65 -13.80 13.53
CA GLN A 235 -11.39 -15.11 14.14
C GLN A 235 -12.09 -16.23 13.38
N ALA A 236 -13.34 -16.02 12.94
CA ALA A 236 -14.06 -17.00 12.14
C ALA A 236 -13.40 -17.27 10.79
N PHE A 237 -12.65 -16.30 10.23
CA PHE A 237 -11.78 -16.47 9.07
C PHE A 237 -10.40 -17.04 9.40
N GLY A 238 -10.15 -17.43 10.64
CA GLY A 238 -8.94 -18.14 11.06
C GLY A 238 -7.80 -17.27 11.57
N LEU A 239 -8.01 -15.97 11.81
CA LEU A 239 -7.00 -15.14 12.45
C LEU A 239 -6.88 -15.51 13.94
N PRO A 240 -5.65 -15.56 14.49
CA PRO A 240 -5.45 -15.68 15.93
C PRO A 240 -6.15 -14.56 16.70
N GLU A 241 -6.66 -14.86 17.88
CA GLU A 241 -7.46 -13.92 18.68
C GLU A 241 -6.74 -12.57 18.89
N ALA A 242 -5.46 -12.60 19.28
CA ALA A 242 -4.69 -11.38 19.54
C ALA A 242 -4.51 -10.51 18.27
N GLU A 243 -4.32 -11.15 17.12
CA GLU A 243 -4.19 -10.46 15.83
C GLU A 243 -5.52 -9.88 15.38
N ALA A 244 -6.61 -10.63 15.53
CA ALA A 244 -7.97 -10.18 15.20
C ALA A 244 -8.39 -8.97 16.06
N GLN A 245 -8.09 -9.00 17.36
CA GLN A 245 -8.37 -7.89 18.27
C GLN A 245 -7.55 -6.66 17.92
N TRP A 246 -6.24 -6.82 17.69
CA TRP A 246 -5.36 -5.73 17.30
C TRP A 246 -5.81 -5.08 15.98
N LEU A 247 -6.09 -5.88 14.95
CA LEU A 247 -6.51 -5.38 13.65
C LEU A 247 -7.87 -4.67 13.70
N SER A 248 -8.80 -5.21 14.51
CA SER A 248 -10.10 -4.57 14.71
C SER A 248 -9.97 -3.22 15.41
N ALA A 249 -9.13 -3.13 16.45
CA ALA A 249 -8.85 -1.87 17.15
C ALA A 249 -8.16 -0.85 16.23
N LEU A 250 -7.22 -1.30 15.38
CA LEU A 250 -6.57 -0.45 14.38
C LEU A 250 -7.61 0.18 13.43
N PHE A 251 -8.50 -0.63 12.85
CA PHE A 251 -9.53 -0.08 11.95
C PHE A 251 -10.54 0.82 12.67
N SER A 252 -10.92 0.51 13.90
CA SER A 252 -11.80 1.37 14.70
C SER A 252 -11.15 2.74 14.97
N MET A 253 -9.84 2.75 15.23
CA MET A 253 -9.07 3.99 15.42
C MET A 253 -8.93 4.77 14.10
N LEU A 254 -8.62 4.10 12.99
CA LEU A 254 -8.43 4.77 11.69
C LEU A 254 -9.73 5.37 11.14
N LEU A 255 -10.86 4.74 11.43
CA LEU A 255 -12.17 5.10 10.90
C LEU A 255 -13.04 5.87 11.92
N ASP A 256 -12.43 6.66 12.80
CA ASP A 256 -13.10 7.56 13.73
C ASP A 256 -13.42 8.94 13.12
N GLY A 257 -12.98 9.18 11.88
CA GLY A 257 -13.19 10.42 11.12
C GLY A 257 -11.99 11.38 11.11
N HIS A 258 -10.91 11.13 11.88
CA HIS A 258 -9.74 12.01 11.86
C HIS A 258 -9.01 12.01 10.50
N ASN A 259 -9.18 10.95 9.70
CA ASN A 259 -8.63 10.83 8.35
C ASN A 259 -9.57 11.34 7.25
N ALA A 260 -10.76 11.85 7.58
CA ALA A 260 -11.76 12.31 6.62
C ALA A 260 -11.35 13.64 5.94
N ALA A 261 -10.24 13.63 5.21
CA ALA A 261 -9.74 14.77 4.45
C ALA A 261 -9.00 14.30 3.19
N VAL A 262 -9.27 14.94 2.06
CA VAL A 262 -8.56 14.73 0.79
C VAL A 262 -7.24 15.49 0.82
N THR A 263 -6.19 14.89 0.22
CA THR A 263 -4.88 15.52 0.04
C THR A 263 -4.54 15.64 -1.46
N ASP A 264 -3.59 16.50 -1.77
CA ASP A 264 -3.11 16.72 -3.14
C ASP A 264 -1.84 15.91 -3.48
N GLY A 265 -1.49 14.93 -2.66
CA GLY A 265 -0.22 14.20 -2.78
C GLY A 265 -0.04 13.50 -4.12
N VAL A 266 -1.07 12.84 -4.64
CA VAL A 266 -1.03 12.23 -5.98
C VAL A 266 -0.78 13.29 -7.05
N LYS A 267 -1.52 14.39 -7.01
CA LYS A 267 -1.38 15.49 -7.97
C LYS A 267 0.00 16.14 -7.93
N ARG A 268 0.56 16.34 -6.73
CA ARG A 268 1.90 16.93 -6.56
C ARG A 268 2.99 16.05 -7.11
N VAL A 269 2.88 14.74 -6.95
CA VAL A 269 3.91 13.80 -7.44
C VAL A 269 3.73 13.50 -8.91
N LEU A 270 2.49 13.23 -9.35
CA LEU A 270 2.23 12.72 -10.71
C LEU A 270 1.78 13.78 -11.72
N GLY A 271 1.49 15.01 -11.27
CA GLY A 271 0.98 16.09 -12.14
C GLY A 271 -0.45 15.86 -12.67
N ARG A 272 -1.17 14.87 -12.15
CA ARG A 272 -2.55 14.55 -12.51
C ARG A 272 -3.43 14.30 -11.27
N GLU A 273 -4.72 14.42 -11.43
CA GLU A 273 -5.65 14.03 -10.37
C GLU A 273 -5.61 12.51 -10.13
N PRO A 274 -5.88 12.07 -8.88
CA PRO A 274 -6.04 10.64 -8.58
C PRO A 274 -7.28 10.07 -9.29
N ARG A 275 -7.26 8.76 -9.58
CA ARG A 275 -8.40 8.02 -10.11
C ARG A 275 -9.56 8.05 -9.13
N ASP A 276 -10.77 8.18 -9.66
CA ASP A 276 -11.98 8.12 -8.85
C ASP A 276 -12.35 6.67 -8.50
N PHE A 277 -13.06 6.50 -7.39
CA PHE A 277 -13.53 5.18 -6.97
C PHE A 277 -14.44 4.52 -8.00
N THR A 278 -15.20 5.30 -8.79
CA THR A 278 -16.01 4.77 -9.88
C THR A 278 -15.19 4.10 -10.98
N GLU A 279 -13.97 4.59 -11.25
CA GLU A 279 -13.06 3.95 -12.20
C GLU A 279 -12.63 2.59 -11.68
N PHE A 280 -12.21 2.53 -10.40
CA PHE A 280 -11.91 1.26 -9.73
C PHE A 280 -13.09 0.28 -9.76
N ALA A 281 -14.31 0.73 -9.41
CA ALA A 281 -15.47 -0.14 -9.39
C ALA A 281 -15.80 -0.70 -10.77
N ALA A 282 -15.67 0.12 -11.82
CA ALA A 282 -15.87 -0.31 -13.21
C ALA A 282 -14.81 -1.32 -13.67
N GLU A 283 -13.53 -1.10 -13.33
CA GLU A 283 -12.44 -2.03 -13.62
C GLU A 283 -12.61 -3.38 -12.91
N ALA A 284 -12.95 -3.33 -11.62
CA ALA A 284 -13.10 -4.51 -10.77
C ALA A 284 -14.28 -5.41 -11.17
N CYS A 285 -15.30 -4.82 -11.80
CA CYS A 285 -16.51 -5.52 -12.24
C CYS A 285 -16.52 -5.78 -13.76
N ALA A 286 -15.47 -5.39 -14.48
CA ALA A 286 -15.37 -5.68 -15.90
C ALA A 286 -15.32 -7.20 -16.11
N PRO A 287 -16.09 -7.77 -17.05
CA PRO A 287 -15.95 -9.19 -17.39
C PRO A 287 -14.51 -9.45 -17.83
N GLU A 288 -13.90 -10.52 -17.29
CA GLU A 288 -12.57 -10.94 -17.74
C GLU A 288 -12.57 -11.02 -19.26
N ALA A 289 -11.66 -10.26 -19.89
CA ALA A 289 -11.54 -10.25 -21.35
C ALA A 289 -11.04 -11.63 -21.82
N GLY A 290 -12.01 -12.52 -22.11
CA GLY A 290 -11.83 -13.77 -22.83
C GLY A 290 -10.77 -14.73 -22.25
N ALA A 291 -11.23 -15.70 -21.42
CA ALA A 291 -10.49 -16.94 -21.25
C ALA A 291 -10.56 -17.78 -22.53
#